data_fcda03fd5c18300379a51c385bc1bbc7
#
_entry.id   fcda03fd5c18300379a51c385bc1bbc7
#
_cell.length_a   1.000
_cell.length_b   1.000
_cell.length_c   1.000
_cell.angle_alpha   90.00
_cell.angle_beta   90.00
_cell.angle_gamma   90.00
#
_symmetry.space_group_name_H-M   'P 1'
#
loop_
_entity.id
_entity.type
_entity.pdbx_description
1 polymer ?
#
loop_
_entity_poly.entity_id
_entity_poly.type
_entity_poly.pdbx_seq_one_letter_code
_entity_poly.pdbx_strand_id
1 'polypeptide(L)'
;LFIDKDKLSDVDYSNIHVHEYDDVVDFIKEKTNEIILVDKTKINAKLYNLIAKPLNGKSPSYLMKAVKGPVEIENIKRIHELDGVAMLKFYDFLYTNLGKNLSEYEYAEELEKYRRQSKDCFELSFETIAAVGENAAQMHYGPTKDKSSIVTPNDNVLLVDSGGQYFGGTTDITRTFLLKEPDAELRRDYTLTLKSVINLTTSIFMDGCAGTAIDIKAREIMWRLGMDYKCGTGHGVGYILGVHEGPNGFRYKHVPERDDGSKLEPGMITTIEPGVYKASKYGIRIENELLTVPAFETEDGVFYKFETVTYCPIETKYLDLGLLSDDEISWINNYHQMVYEKLSKRIQGNERLLALLK
;
A
#
# COMPACT_ATOMS: atom_id res chain seq x y z
N LEU A 1 -26.91 -10.00 -10.82
CA LEU A 1 -25.72 -9.63 -11.56
C LEU A 1 -26.12 -9.28 -13.01
N PHE A 2 -25.79 -8.07 -13.45
CA PHE A 2 -25.93 -7.64 -14.85
C PHE A 2 -24.56 -7.65 -15.50
N ILE A 3 -24.35 -8.53 -16.48
CA ILE A 3 -23.05 -8.76 -17.10
C ILE A 3 -23.23 -9.32 -18.52
N ASP A 4 -22.33 -9.01 -19.44
CA ASP A 4 -22.23 -9.72 -20.72
C ASP A 4 -21.95 -11.20 -20.42
N LYS A 5 -22.86 -12.09 -20.77
CA LYS A 5 -22.75 -13.50 -20.40
C LYS A 5 -21.51 -14.18 -20.98
N ASP A 6 -21.00 -13.67 -22.08
CA ASP A 6 -19.74 -14.15 -22.68
C ASP A 6 -18.50 -13.94 -21.77
N LYS A 7 -18.62 -13.09 -20.73
CA LYS A 7 -17.57 -12.85 -19.72
C LYS A 7 -17.69 -13.76 -18.51
N LEU A 8 -18.75 -14.59 -18.44
CA LEU A 8 -18.88 -15.55 -17.34
C LEU A 8 -17.88 -16.70 -17.53
N SER A 9 -17.18 -17.02 -16.45
CA SER A 9 -16.34 -18.21 -16.38
C SER A 9 -17.16 -19.43 -15.92
N ASP A 10 -16.52 -20.62 -15.89
CA ASP A 10 -17.14 -21.88 -15.41
C ASP A 10 -17.33 -21.90 -13.88
N VAL A 11 -17.73 -20.76 -13.29
CA VAL A 11 -18.05 -20.65 -11.87
C VAL A 11 -19.53 -20.93 -11.64
N ASP A 12 -19.86 -21.53 -10.51
CA ASP A 12 -21.24 -21.77 -10.11
C ASP A 12 -21.94 -20.45 -9.73
N TYR A 13 -22.93 -20.06 -10.53
CA TYR A 13 -23.76 -18.88 -10.31
C TYR A 13 -25.17 -19.25 -9.78
N SER A 14 -25.39 -20.47 -9.32
CA SER A 14 -26.74 -20.97 -8.90
C SER A 14 -27.41 -20.13 -7.84
N ASN A 15 -26.65 -19.40 -7.02
CA ASN A 15 -27.16 -18.51 -5.98
C ASN A 15 -27.31 -17.05 -6.42
N ILE A 16 -27.10 -16.73 -7.70
CA ILE A 16 -27.11 -15.37 -8.23
C ILE A 16 -28.03 -15.32 -9.46
N HIS A 17 -28.96 -14.38 -9.48
CA HIS A 17 -29.72 -14.08 -10.69
C HIS A 17 -28.82 -13.35 -11.69
N VAL A 18 -28.52 -13.98 -12.83
CA VAL A 18 -27.68 -13.41 -13.89
C VAL A 18 -28.56 -12.91 -15.02
N HIS A 19 -28.38 -11.66 -15.39
CA HIS A 19 -29.05 -10.95 -16.49
C HIS A 19 -28.01 -10.43 -17.50
N GLU A 20 -28.44 -10.18 -18.75
CA GLU A 20 -27.61 -9.46 -19.69
C GLU A 20 -27.30 -8.04 -19.19
N TYR A 21 -26.14 -7.51 -19.56
CA TYR A 21 -25.67 -6.21 -19.05
C TYR A 21 -26.68 -5.09 -19.30
N ASP A 22 -27.28 -5.04 -20.49
CA ASP A 22 -28.23 -3.99 -20.87
C ASP A 22 -29.60 -4.10 -20.18
N ASP A 23 -29.97 -5.28 -19.68
CA ASP A 23 -31.24 -5.50 -18.96
C ASP A 23 -31.34 -4.64 -17.68
N VAL A 24 -30.21 -4.13 -17.16
CA VAL A 24 -30.18 -3.23 -15.99
C VAL A 24 -31.05 -1.98 -16.19
N VAL A 25 -31.17 -1.50 -17.44
CA VAL A 25 -31.96 -0.31 -17.78
C VAL A 25 -33.44 -0.56 -17.56
N ASP A 26 -33.96 -1.68 -18.04
CA ASP A 26 -35.38 -2.03 -17.90
C ASP A 26 -35.70 -2.49 -16.49
N PHE A 27 -34.82 -3.22 -15.84
CA PHE A 27 -34.90 -3.55 -14.44
C PHE A 27 -35.09 -2.32 -13.55
N ILE A 28 -34.30 -1.25 -13.76
CA ILE A 28 -34.45 0.00 -12.99
C ILE A 28 -35.76 0.70 -13.29
N LYS A 29 -36.18 0.75 -14.56
CA LYS A 29 -37.45 1.38 -14.97
C LYS A 29 -38.69 0.71 -14.35
N GLU A 30 -38.63 -0.60 -14.13
CA GLU A 30 -39.73 -1.36 -13.48
C GLU A 30 -39.86 -1.02 -11.98
N LYS A 31 -38.79 -0.50 -11.34
CA LYS A 31 -38.74 -0.19 -9.92
C LYS A 31 -39.30 1.19 -9.53
N THR A 32 -40.39 1.63 -10.19
CA THR A 32 -40.95 2.97 -10.01
C THR A 32 -41.48 3.27 -8.60
N ASN A 33 -41.90 2.25 -7.86
CA ASN A 33 -42.42 2.38 -6.51
C ASN A 33 -41.39 2.14 -5.40
N GLU A 34 -40.24 1.59 -5.74
CA GLU A 34 -39.16 1.26 -4.79
C GLU A 34 -38.23 2.45 -4.56
N ILE A 35 -37.74 2.59 -3.31
CA ILE A 35 -36.67 3.51 -2.97
C ILE A 35 -35.35 2.78 -3.24
N ILE A 36 -34.54 3.32 -4.13
CA ILE A 36 -33.26 2.72 -4.49
C ILE A 36 -32.12 3.52 -3.85
N LEU A 37 -31.38 2.87 -2.92
CA LEU A 37 -30.16 3.43 -2.36
C LEU A 37 -29.08 3.46 -3.44
N VAL A 38 -28.50 4.63 -3.64
CA VAL A 38 -27.51 4.84 -4.69
C VAL A 38 -26.44 5.86 -4.24
N ASP A 39 -25.20 5.55 -4.52
CA ASP A 39 -24.11 6.51 -4.35
C ASP A 39 -24.04 7.42 -5.58
N LYS A 40 -24.54 8.64 -5.42
CA LYS A 40 -24.57 9.64 -6.51
C LYS A 40 -23.19 10.01 -7.03
N THR A 41 -22.12 9.79 -6.25
CA THR A 41 -20.75 10.09 -6.65
C THR A 41 -20.10 8.97 -7.47
N LYS A 42 -20.70 7.79 -7.49
CA LYS A 42 -20.17 6.58 -8.14
C LYS A 42 -21.01 6.09 -9.32
N ILE A 43 -22.34 6.27 -9.24
CA ILE A 43 -23.24 5.83 -10.31
C ILE A 43 -23.07 6.67 -11.57
N ASN A 44 -23.16 6.06 -12.75
CA ASN A 44 -23.21 6.82 -13.99
C ASN A 44 -24.53 7.59 -14.16
N ALA A 45 -24.49 8.72 -14.85
CA ALA A 45 -25.64 9.62 -14.99
C ALA A 45 -26.83 8.95 -15.73
N LYS A 46 -26.61 8.04 -16.68
CA LYS A 46 -27.67 7.33 -17.41
C LYS A 46 -28.52 6.52 -16.44
N LEU A 47 -27.91 5.69 -15.62
CA LEU A 47 -28.63 4.86 -14.66
C LEU A 47 -29.27 5.70 -13.54
N TYR A 48 -28.58 6.72 -13.03
CA TYR A 48 -29.14 7.62 -12.01
C TYR A 48 -30.45 8.27 -12.47
N ASN A 49 -30.49 8.77 -13.71
CA ASN A 49 -31.67 9.44 -14.27
C ASN A 49 -32.87 8.51 -14.51
N LEU A 50 -32.69 7.20 -14.49
CA LEU A 50 -33.75 6.21 -14.58
C LEU A 50 -34.42 5.90 -13.24
N ILE A 51 -33.76 6.22 -12.13
CA ILE A 51 -34.27 5.90 -10.78
C ILE A 51 -35.35 6.88 -10.39
N ALA A 52 -36.56 6.39 -10.22
CA ALA A 52 -37.75 7.21 -9.86
C ALA A 52 -37.65 7.82 -8.47
N LYS A 53 -37.15 7.05 -7.47
CA LYS A 53 -37.02 7.46 -6.08
C LYS A 53 -35.62 7.17 -5.54
N PRO A 54 -34.61 7.98 -5.93
CA PRO A 54 -33.24 7.77 -5.46
C PRO A 54 -33.09 8.21 -4.00
N LEU A 55 -32.51 7.36 -3.17
CA LEU A 55 -31.99 7.70 -1.84
C LEU A 55 -30.46 7.79 -1.96
N ASN A 56 -29.91 8.98 -1.80
CA ASN A 56 -28.48 9.14 -1.86
C ASN A 56 -27.80 8.64 -0.59
N GLY A 57 -26.83 7.75 -0.75
CA GLY A 57 -26.02 7.22 0.35
C GLY A 57 -24.94 6.30 -0.16
N LYS A 58 -24.00 5.96 0.70
CA LYS A 58 -22.90 5.04 0.35
C LYS A 58 -23.44 3.62 0.10
N SER A 59 -22.85 2.92 -0.87
CA SER A 59 -23.16 1.51 -1.09
C SER A 59 -22.73 0.69 0.13
N PRO A 60 -23.59 -0.18 0.69
CA PRO A 60 -23.22 -1.08 1.78
C PRO A 60 -22.01 -1.96 1.44
N SER A 61 -21.89 -2.40 0.17
CA SER A 61 -20.75 -3.20 -0.30
C SER A 61 -19.40 -2.48 -0.15
N TYR A 62 -19.41 -1.16 -0.12
CA TYR A 62 -18.19 -0.35 0.03
C TYR A 62 -17.52 -0.55 1.40
N LEU A 63 -18.30 -0.61 2.48
CA LEU A 63 -17.80 -0.95 3.82
C LEU A 63 -17.55 -2.44 3.96
N MET A 64 -18.46 -3.29 3.44
CA MET A 64 -18.35 -4.74 3.57
C MET A 64 -17.03 -5.28 3.00
N LYS A 65 -16.59 -4.78 1.84
CA LYS A 65 -15.31 -5.21 1.24
C LYS A 65 -14.06 -4.61 1.92
N ALA A 66 -14.21 -3.47 2.59
CA ALA A 66 -13.09 -2.83 3.29
C ALA A 66 -12.66 -3.62 4.53
N VAL A 67 -13.60 -4.23 5.24
CA VAL A 67 -13.37 -5.09 6.40
C VAL A 67 -13.17 -6.52 5.92
N LYS A 68 -11.91 -6.95 5.82
CA LYS A 68 -11.54 -8.27 5.34
C LYS A 68 -11.89 -9.34 6.38
N GLY A 69 -12.48 -10.43 5.88
CA GLY A 69 -12.78 -11.61 6.69
C GLY A 69 -11.51 -12.41 7.06
N PRO A 70 -11.62 -13.39 7.99
CA PRO A 70 -10.46 -14.16 8.46
C PRO A 70 -9.70 -14.87 7.34
N VAL A 71 -10.41 -15.43 6.35
CA VAL A 71 -9.79 -16.11 5.19
C VAL A 71 -9.04 -15.13 4.29
N GLU A 72 -9.62 -13.94 4.06
CA GLU A 72 -8.97 -12.87 3.29
C GLU A 72 -7.71 -12.38 4.00
N ILE A 73 -7.75 -12.19 5.31
CA ILE A 73 -6.59 -11.78 6.12
C ILE A 73 -5.46 -12.81 6.05
N GLU A 74 -5.79 -14.10 6.17
CA GLU A 74 -4.80 -15.18 6.05
C GLU A 74 -4.16 -15.18 4.66
N ASN A 75 -4.96 -15.04 3.61
CA ASN A 75 -4.47 -14.93 2.24
C ASN A 75 -3.59 -13.69 2.04
N ILE A 76 -3.99 -12.51 2.56
CA ILE A 76 -3.19 -11.28 2.50
C ILE A 76 -1.81 -11.52 3.13
N LYS A 77 -1.75 -12.08 4.32
CA LYS A 77 -0.47 -12.41 4.98
C LYS A 77 0.38 -13.36 4.13
N ARG A 78 -0.24 -14.37 3.52
CA ARG A 78 0.44 -15.33 2.65
C ARG A 78 1.02 -14.68 1.39
N ILE A 79 0.27 -13.81 0.74
CA ILE A 79 0.74 -13.17 -0.51
C ILE A 79 1.83 -12.12 -0.23
N HIS A 80 1.80 -11.46 0.91
CA HIS A 80 2.88 -10.56 1.31
C HIS A 80 4.20 -11.29 1.60
N GLU A 81 4.14 -12.57 2.00
CA GLU A 81 5.35 -13.41 2.06
C GLU A 81 5.89 -13.73 0.65
N LEU A 82 5.01 -13.94 -0.34
CA LEU A 82 5.42 -14.16 -1.74
C LEU A 82 6.01 -12.89 -2.35
N ASP A 83 5.35 -11.75 -2.14
CA ASP A 83 5.82 -10.45 -2.59
C ASP A 83 7.15 -10.06 -1.94
N GLY A 84 7.29 -10.32 -0.64
CA GLY A 84 8.54 -10.12 0.09
C GLY A 84 9.72 -10.92 -0.49
N VAL A 85 9.48 -12.14 -0.97
CA VAL A 85 10.52 -12.92 -1.69
C VAL A 85 10.88 -12.26 -3.02
N ALA A 86 9.91 -11.72 -3.76
CA ALA A 86 10.20 -11.00 -5.01
C ALA A 86 11.02 -9.74 -4.74
N MET A 87 10.66 -8.98 -3.72
CA MET A 87 11.41 -7.81 -3.26
C MET A 87 12.84 -8.18 -2.84
N LEU A 88 13.01 -9.27 -2.09
CA LEU A 88 14.34 -9.73 -1.65
C LEU A 88 15.24 -10.13 -2.84
N LYS A 89 14.67 -10.77 -3.87
CA LYS A 89 15.39 -11.05 -5.13
C LYS A 89 15.78 -9.77 -5.85
N PHE A 90 14.90 -8.76 -5.79
CA PHE A 90 15.20 -7.45 -6.35
C PHE A 90 16.33 -6.75 -5.59
N TYR A 91 16.39 -6.83 -4.25
CA TYR A 91 17.55 -6.35 -3.48
C TYR A 91 18.86 -6.98 -3.96
N ASP A 92 18.86 -8.30 -4.10
CA ASP A 92 20.02 -9.03 -4.61
C ASP A 92 20.42 -8.57 -6.01
N PHE A 93 19.44 -8.41 -6.89
CA PHE A 93 19.66 -7.91 -8.25
C PHE A 93 20.22 -6.50 -8.25
N LEU A 94 19.64 -5.58 -7.49
CA LEU A 94 20.08 -4.20 -7.40
C LEU A 94 21.57 -4.12 -7.01
N TYR A 95 21.95 -4.72 -5.89
CA TYR A 95 23.32 -4.66 -5.39
C TYR A 95 24.34 -5.37 -6.28
N THR A 96 23.92 -6.41 -7.02
CA THR A 96 24.78 -7.11 -7.96
C THR A 96 24.99 -6.35 -9.26
N ASN A 97 24.01 -5.56 -9.66
CA ASN A 97 24.00 -4.92 -10.97
C ASN A 97 24.21 -3.40 -10.89
N LEU A 98 24.32 -2.85 -9.70
CA LEU A 98 24.65 -1.43 -9.52
C LEU A 98 26.01 -1.13 -10.19
N GLY A 99 25.99 -0.19 -11.14
CA GLY A 99 27.16 0.13 -11.98
C GLY A 99 27.18 -0.57 -13.36
N LYS A 100 26.19 -1.39 -13.70
CA LYS A 100 26.06 -1.96 -15.05
C LYS A 100 25.26 -1.07 -16.02
N ASN A 101 25.05 0.18 -15.67
CA ASN A 101 24.33 1.17 -16.47
C ASN A 101 22.88 0.74 -16.83
N LEU A 102 22.19 0.08 -15.91
CA LEU A 102 20.78 -0.23 -16.07
C LEU A 102 19.95 1.03 -15.80
N SER A 103 18.89 1.19 -16.56
CA SER A 103 17.92 2.28 -16.42
C SER A 103 16.88 1.98 -15.34
N GLU A 104 16.20 3.03 -14.86
CA GLU A 104 15.04 2.92 -13.97
C GLU A 104 13.99 1.95 -14.51
N TYR A 105 13.74 2.01 -15.83
CA TYR A 105 12.81 1.12 -16.52
C TYR A 105 13.24 -0.35 -16.42
N GLU A 106 14.53 -0.64 -16.63
CA GLU A 106 15.03 -2.02 -16.54
C GLU A 106 14.98 -2.55 -15.10
N TYR A 107 15.16 -1.71 -14.09
CA TYR A 107 14.94 -2.10 -12.68
C TYR A 107 13.45 -2.41 -12.40
N ALA A 108 12.52 -1.61 -12.93
CA ALA A 108 11.09 -1.86 -12.80
C ALA A 108 10.68 -3.18 -13.48
N GLU A 109 11.12 -3.41 -14.71
CA GLU A 109 10.90 -4.66 -15.46
C GLU A 109 11.43 -5.90 -14.73
N GLU A 110 12.60 -5.79 -14.11
CA GLU A 110 13.18 -6.93 -13.40
C GLU A 110 12.41 -7.28 -12.13
N LEU A 111 11.91 -6.28 -11.39
CA LEU A 111 11.06 -6.51 -10.25
C LEU A 111 9.73 -7.18 -10.64
N GLU A 112 9.11 -6.75 -11.75
CA GLU A 112 7.93 -7.42 -12.29
C GLU A 112 8.22 -8.89 -12.61
N LYS A 113 9.35 -9.21 -13.26
CA LYS A 113 9.72 -10.60 -13.53
C LYS A 113 9.83 -11.44 -12.26
N TYR A 114 10.37 -10.88 -11.17
CA TYR A 114 10.44 -11.60 -9.90
C TYR A 114 9.05 -11.87 -9.30
N ARG A 115 8.12 -10.93 -9.38
CA ARG A 115 6.73 -11.13 -8.96
C ARG A 115 6.03 -12.21 -9.76
N ARG A 116 6.19 -12.18 -11.10
CA ARG A 116 5.60 -13.15 -12.04
C ARG A 116 6.20 -14.57 -11.94
N GLN A 117 7.27 -14.77 -11.19
CA GLN A 117 7.74 -16.12 -10.85
C GLN A 117 6.78 -16.84 -9.89
N SER A 118 5.98 -16.11 -9.14
CA SER A 118 4.89 -16.67 -8.36
C SER A 118 3.69 -16.94 -9.27
N LYS A 119 3.16 -18.17 -9.25
CA LYS A 119 1.94 -18.53 -9.98
C LYS A 119 0.70 -17.81 -9.46
N ASP A 120 0.78 -17.29 -8.24
CA ASP A 120 -0.29 -16.52 -7.64
C ASP A 120 -0.33 -15.07 -8.13
N CYS A 121 0.77 -14.51 -8.63
CA CYS A 121 0.83 -13.17 -9.19
C CYS A 121 0.38 -13.21 -10.65
N PHE A 122 -0.77 -12.63 -10.94
CA PHE A 122 -1.33 -12.60 -12.29
C PHE A 122 -1.17 -11.24 -12.98
N GLU A 123 -0.99 -10.15 -12.20
CA GLU A 123 -0.81 -8.79 -12.72
C GLU A 123 -0.05 -7.92 -11.71
N LEU A 124 0.42 -6.73 -12.12
CA LEU A 124 0.85 -5.69 -11.20
C LEU A 124 -0.38 -4.98 -10.61
N SER A 125 -0.29 -4.50 -9.37
CA SER A 125 -1.35 -3.68 -8.77
C SER A 125 -1.37 -2.25 -9.33
N PHE A 126 -0.21 -1.79 -9.82
CA PHE A 126 0.00 -0.55 -10.57
C PHE A 126 1.36 -0.60 -11.28
N GLU A 127 1.61 0.34 -12.19
CA GLU A 127 2.90 0.45 -12.88
C GLU A 127 4.01 0.79 -11.87
N THR A 128 5.09 -0.01 -11.87
CA THR A 128 6.20 0.15 -10.93
C THR A 128 6.86 1.52 -11.09
N ILE A 129 6.96 2.26 -10.01
CA ILE A 129 7.78 3.46 -9.90
C ILE A 129 9.19 3.02 -9.51
N ALA A 130 10.17 3.24 -10.38
CA ALA A 130 11.58 3.15 -10.03
C ALA A 130 12.22 4.49 -10.39
N ALA A 131 12.64 5.24 -9.40
CA ALA A 131 13.04 6.64 -9.58
C ALA A 131 14.38 6.93 -8.88
N VAL A 132 15.37 7.33 -9.67
CA VAL A 132 16.72 7.64 -9.17
C VAL A 132 16.88 9.15 -8.93
N GLY A 133 17.56 9.51 -7.87
CA GLY A 133 17.95 10.89 -7.61
C GLY A 133 16.77 11.86 -7.59
N GLU A 134 16.81 12.90 -8.42
CA GLU A 134 15.75 13.93 -8.48
C GLU A 134 14.41 13.43 -9.04
N ASN A 135 14.39 12.35 -9.85
CA ASN A 135 13.16 11.74 -10.33
C ASN A 135 12.31 11.22 -9.17
N ALA A 136 12.95 10.74 -8.09
CA ALA A 136 12.27 10.28 -6.88
C ALA A 136 11.49 11.40 -6.16
N ALA A 137 11.77 12.67 -6.42
CA ALA A 137 10.99 13.78 -5.90
C ALA A 137 9.60 13.93 -6.54
N GLN A 138 9.33 13.20 -7.63
CA GLN A 138 8.03 13.12 -8.28
C GLN A 138 7.27 11.91 -7.75
N MET A 139 6.23 12.12 -6.92
CA MET A 139 5.52 11.06 -6.19
C MET A 139 4.97 9.94 -7.08
N HIS A 140 4.54 10.26 -8.30
CA HIS A 140 4.00 9.33 -9.29
C HIS A 140 4.88 9.31 -10.54
N TYR A 141 6.20 9.20 -10.35
CA TYR A 141 7.13 9.05 -11.46
C TYR A 141 6.93 7.70 -12.15
N GLY A 142 6.81 7.72 -13.47
CA GLY A 142 6.66 6.49 -14.27
C GLY A 142 7.84 6.37 -15.24
N PRO A 143 8.84 5.50 -15.01
CA PRO A 143 9.89 5.26 -15.96
C PRO A 143 9.33 4.58 -17.20
N THR A 144 9.73 5.05 -18.38
CA THR A 144 9.40 4.40 -19.65
C THR A 144 10.68 4.01 -20.37
N LYS A 145 10.58 3.08 -21.31
CA LYS A 145 11.73 2.63 -22.09
C LYS A 145 12.49 3.78 -22.76
N ASP A 146 11.76 4.82 -23.19
CA ASP A 146 12.33 5.96 -23.90
C ASP A 146 12.67 7.14 -22.97
N LYS A 147 12.17 7.12 -21.73
CA LYS A 147 12.35 8.19 -20.74
C LYS A 147 12.62 7.59 -19.39
N SER A 148 13.85 7.21 -19.13
CA SER A 148 14.34 6.75 -17.85
C SER A 148 15.81 7.08 -17.69
N SER A 149 16.20 7.42 -16.48
CA SER A 149 17.59 7.71 -16.14
C SER A 149 18.37 6.41 -15.91
N ILE A 150 19.69 6.46 -16.14
CA ILE A 150 20.58 5.35 -15.78
C ILE A 150 20.85 5.43 -14.28
N VAL A 151 20.72 4.30 -13.59
CA VAL A 151 21.01 4.19 -12.16
C VAL A 151 22.49 3.85 -11.97
N THR A 152 23.19 4.68 -11.21
CA THR A 152 24.64 4.53 -10.99
C THR A 152 25.00 4.48 -9.50
N PRO A 153 26.19 3.95 -9.14
CA PRO A 153 26.68 4.00 -7.75
C PRO A 153 26.95 5.42 -7.22
N ASN A 154 26.94 6.42 -8.10
CA ASN A 154 27.15 7.82 -7.74
C ASN A 154 25.85 8.56 -7.41
N ASP A 155 24.69 7.95 -7.70
CA ASP A 155 23.41 8.51 -7.34
C ASP A 155 23.18 8.40 -5.83
N ASN A 156 22.32 9.26 -5.31
CA ASN A 156 22.03 9.31 -3.88
C ASN A 156 21.00 8.25 -3.46
N VAL A 157 19.87 8.17 -4.17
CA VAL A 157 18.77 7.26 -3.87
C VAL A 157 18.25 6.57 -5.13
N LEU A 158 17.69 5.38 -4.93
CA LEU A 158 16.71 4.75 -5.82
C LEU A 158 15.44 4.49 -4.99
N LEU A 159 14.36 5.18 -5.30
CA LEU A 159 13.04 4.92 -4.74
C LEU A 159 12.32 3.91 -5.64
N VAL A 160 11.83 2.83 -5.05
CA VAL A 160 11.05 1.80 -5.76
C VAL A 160 9.73 1.61 -5.04
N ASP A 161 8.65 1.94 -5.74
CA ASP A 161 7.27 1.80 -5.30
C ASP A 161 6.53 0.88 -6.27
N SER A 162 5.92 -0.18 -5.73
CA SER A 162 5.47 -1.28 -6.57
C SER A 162 4.56 -2.23 -5.82
N GLY A 163 3.74 -2.98 -6.56
CA GLY A 163 2.90 -3.99 -5.97
C GLY A 163 2.39 -5.00 -7.01
N GLY A 164 1.74 -6.05 -6.54
CA GLY A 164 1.17 -7.09 -7.38
C GLY A 164 -0.26 -7.45 -7.00
N GLN A 165 -1.01 -7.88 -8.01
CA GLN A 165 -2.29 -8.56 -7.86
C GLN A 165 -2.03 -10.05 -7.77
N TYR A 166 -2.39 -10.65 -6.64
CA TYR A 166 -2.22 -12.07 -6.36
C TYR A 166 -3.57 -12.75 -6.17
N PHE A 167 -3.67 -14.04 -6.49
CA PHE A 167 -4.79 -14.85 -6.04
C PHE A 167 -4.74 -14.99 -4.50
N GLY A 168 -5.31 -14.02 -3.81
CA GLY A 168 -5.30 -13.91 -2.36
C GLY A 168 -5.03 -12.52 -1.81
N GLY A 169 -4.97 -11.48 -2.66
CA GLY A 169 -4.87 -10.09 -2.23
C GLY A 169 -4.07 -9.20 -3.18
N THR A 170 -3.98 -7.95 -2.81
CA THR A 170 -3.25 -6.89 -3.51
C THR A 170 -2.12 -6.41 -2.62
N THR A 171 -0.93 -6.15 -3.18
CA THR A 171 0.20 -5.59 -2.43
C THR A 171 0.57 -4.21 -2.92
N ASP A 172 1.09 -3.42 -1.98
CA ASP A 172 1.62 -2.08 -2.16
C ASP A 172 2.83 -1.88 -1.24
N ILE A 173 3.98 -1.51 -1.80
CA ILE A 173 5.20 -1.36 -1.02
C ILE A 173 6.15 -0.35 -1.67
N THR A 174 6.67 0.56 -0.85
CA THR A 174 7.80 1.39 -1.25
C THR A 174 9.03 1.11 -0.40
N ARG A 175 10.18 1.03 -1.07
CA ARG A 175 11.51 1.07 -0.44
C ARG A 175 12.38 2.13 -1.12
N THR A 176 13.11 2.88 -0.32
CA THR A 176 14.14 3.80 -0.81
C THR A 176 15.50 3.25 -0.46
N PHE A 177 16.31 2.98 -1.48
CA PHE A 177 17.67 2.47 -1.38
C PHE A 177 18.67 3.63 -1.41
N LEU A 178 19.58 3.65 -0.45
CA LEU A 178 20.68 4.63 -0.41
C LEU A 178 21.88 4.04 -1.17
N LEU A 179 22.09 4.47 -2.41
CA LEU A 179 23.07 3.87 -3.32
C LEU A 179 24.53 4.19 -2.98
N LYS A 180 24.74 5.26 -2.22
CA LYS A 180 26.04 5.67 -1.66
C LYS A 180 25.87 6.21 -0.25
N GLU A 181 26.98 6.50 0.42
CA GLU A 181 26.93 7.18 1.72
C GLU A 181 26.20 8.53 1.58
N PRO A 182 25.10 8.74 2.33
CA PRO A 182 24.33 9.97 2.24
C PRO A 182 25.04 11.12 2.96
N ASP A 183 24.78 12.35 2.51
CA ASP A 183 25.09 13.53 3.30
C ASP A 183 24.21 13.62 4.56
N ALA A 184 24.51 14.58 5.42
CA ALA A 184 23.78 14.73 6.70
C ALA A 184 22.29 15.06 6.49
N GLU A 185 21.94 15.79 5.42
CA GLU A 185 20.55 16.15 5.11
C GLU A 185 19.75 14.91 4.70
N LEU A 186 20.26 14.13 3.75
CA LEU A 186 19.61 12.93 3.26
C LEU A 186 19.51 11.85 4.35
N ARG A 187 20.58 11.66 5.14
CA ARG A 187 20.59 10.72 6.28
C ARG A 187 19.50 11.07 7.29
N ARG A 188 19.41 12.34 7.67
CA ARG A 188 18.36 12.84 8.57
C ARG A 188 16.98 12.58 8.00
N ASP A 189 16.73 12.98 6.75
CA ASP A 189 15.41 12.89 6.12
C ASP A 189 14.94 11.44 5.95
N TYR A 190 15.86 10.53 5.62
CA TYR A 190 15.59 9.09 5.57
C TYR A 190 15.21 8.55 6.96
N THR A 191 15.98 8.91 7.98
CA THR A 191 15.70 8.47 9.36
C THR A 191 14.36 9.01 9.86
N LEU A 192 14.03 10.28 9.58
CA LEU A 192 12.76 10.88 9.96
C LEU A 192 11.57 10.24 9.23
N THR A 193 11.75 9.84 7.97
CA THR A 193 10.72 9.10 7.22
C THR A 193 10.44 7.76 7.90
N LEU A 194 11.47 6.98 8.23
CA LEU A 194 11.29 5.74 8.98
C LEU A 194 10.66 5.97 10.36
N LYS A 195 11.10 7.01 11.07
CA LYS A 195 10.51 7.39 12.36
C LYS A 195 9.01 7.70 12.25
N SER A 196 8.59 8.35 11.16
CA SER A 196 7.18 8.62 10.87
C SER A 196 6.39 7.31 10.66
N VAL A 197 6.96 6.34 9.93
CA VAL A 197 6.36 5.00 9.77
C VAL A 197 6.19 4.32 11.13
N ILE A 198 7.24 4.28 11.95
CA ILE A 198 7.22 3.61 13.25
C ILE A 198 6.16 4.23 14.16
N ASN A 199 6.14 5.58 14.25
CA ASN A 199 5.29 6.28 15.19
C ASN A 199 3.79 6.09 14.92
N LEU A 200 3.39 6.01 13.64
CA LEU A 200 2.00 5.68 13.30
C LEU A 200 1.71 4.19 13.46
N THR A 201 2.62 3.32 12.99
CA THR A 201 2.44 1.86 13.09
C THR A 201 2.24 1.37 14.53
N THR A 202 2.91 2.00 15.49
CA THR A 202 2.83 1.64 16.92
C THR A 202 1.66 2.30 17.66
N SER A 203 0.80 3.04 16.95
CA SER A 203 -0.34 3.73 17.56
C SER A 203 -1.38 2.74 18.08
N ILE A 204 -1.89 3.06 19.26
CA ILE A 204 -3.11 2.47 19.85
C ILE A 204 -4.19 3.54 19.81
N PHE A 205 -5.40 3.17 19.43
CA PHE A 205 -6.49 4.12 19.27
C PHE A 205 -7.84 3.47 19.63
N MET A 206 -8.78 4.30 20.04
CA MET A 206 -10.11 3.85 20.47
C MET A 206 -11.02 3.58 19.27
N ASP A 207 -11.97 2.66 19.41
CA ASP A 207 -13.06 2.46 18.42
C ASP A 207 -13.72 3.80 18.07
N GLY A 208 -14.13 3.93 16.81
CA GLY A 208 -14.67 5.18 16.27
C GLY A 208 -13.63 6.16 15.77
N CYS A 209 -12.33 5.92 16.00
CA CYS A 209 -11.27 6.76 15.49
C CYS A 209 -11.12 6.63 13.98
N ALA A 210 -11.05 7.76 13.27
CA ALA A 210 -10.76 7.81 11.84
C ALA A 210 -9.27 8.04 11.59
N GLY A 211 -8.80 7.62 10.41
CA GLY A 211 -7.42 7.82 10.01
C GLY A 211 -6.96 9.28 9.99
N THR A 212 -7.91 10.23 9.82
CA THR A 212 -7.64 11.66 9.92
C THR A 212 -7.17 12.11 11.32
N ALA A 213 -7.59 11.42 12.38
CA ALA A 213 -7.13 11.70 13.75
C ALA A 213 -5.75 11.08 14.02
N ILE A 214 -5.39 10.00 13.33
CA ILE A 214 -4.15 9.24 13.56
C ILE A 214 -3.01 9.73 12.68
N ASP A 215 -3.29 10.32 11.51
CA ASP A 215 -2.30 10.85 10.56
C ASP A 215 -1.21 11.71 11.25
N ILE A 216 -1.61 12.49 12.25
CA ILE A 216 -0.70 13.34 13.00
C ILE A 216 0.47 12.58 13.65
N LYS A 217 0.29 11.29 13.95
CA LYS A 217 1.36 10.46 14.53
C LYS A 217 2.57 10.32 13.61
N ALA A 218 2.33 10.21 12.31
CA ALA A 218 3.41 10.21 11.32
C ALA A 218 3.88 11.64 11.01
N ARG A 219 2.96 12.55 10.83
CA ARG A 219 3.22 13.89 10.30
C ARG A 219 3.90 14.82 11.31
N GLU A 220 3.61 14.68 12.59
CA GLU A 220 4.20 15.48 13.66
C GLU A 220 5.74 15.43 13.65
N ILE A 221 6.33 14.30 13.28
CA ILE A 221 7.78 14.11 13.18
C ILE A 221 8.39 15.15 12.23
N MET A 222 7.74 15.38 11.08
CA MET A 222 8.17 16.37 10.09
C MET A 222 7.80 17.80 10.50
N TRP A 223 6.61 18.01 11.03
CA TRP A 223 6.13 19.34 11.40
C TRP A 223 6.94 20.00 12.51
N ARG A 224 7.47 19.24 13.46
CA ARG A 224 8.37 19.75 14.50
C ARG A 224 9.64 20.41 13.93
N LEU A 225 10.00 20.07 12.68
CA LEU A 225 11.14 20.63 11.97
C LEU A 225 10.72 21.64 10.86
N GLY A 226 9.43 22.01 10.81
CA GLY A 226 8.91 22.88 9.76
C GLY A 226 8.86 22.24 8.37
N MET A 227 8.92 20.90 8.32
CA MET A 227 8.84 20.09 7.10
C MET A 227 7.43 19.51 6.95
N ASP A 228 7.01 19.22 5.72
CA ASP A 228 5.77 18.48 5.43
C ASP A 228 5.89 17.74 4.12
N TYR A 229 5.20 16.59 4.01
CA TYR A 229 4.93 15.93 2.74
C TYR A 229 3.50 16.25 2.30
N LYS A 230 3.36 16.72 1.05
CA LYS A 230 2.09 17.28 0.52
C LYS A 230 1.14 16.21 -0.05
N CYS A 231 1.22 14.99 0.46
CA CYS A 231 0.37 13.86 0.09
C CYS A 231 -0.35 13.29 1.31
N GLY A 232 -1.23 12.30 1.10
CA GLY A 232 -1.75 11.47 2.19
C GLY A 232 -0.63 10.64 2.80
N THR A 233 -0.84 10.21 4.02
CA THR A 233 0.09 9.30 4.70
C THR A 233 -0.21 7.84 4.39
N GLY A 234 -1.39 7.56 3.82
CA GLY A 234 -1.78 6.23 3.41
C GLY A 234 -3.24 6.14 2.97
N HIS A 235 -3.59 5.03 2.37
CA HIS A 235 -4.90 4.73 1.81
C HIS A 235 -5.31 3.30 2.10
N GLY A 236 -6.61 2.99 1.97
CA GLY A 236 -7.09 1.61 2.00
C GLY A 236 -6.62 0.82 0.78
N VAL A 237 -6.52 -0.50 0.96
CA VAL A 237 -6.16 -1.46 -0.11
C VAL A 237 -7.27 -2.48 -0.27
N GLY A 238 -7.63 -2.79 -1.51
CA GLY A 238 -8.64 -3.77 -1.86
C GLY A 238 -8.12 -5.21 -1.75
N TYR A 239 -9.04 -6.17 -1.72
CA TYR A 239 -8.71 -7.60 -1.82
C TYR A 239 -8.91 -8.07 -3.26
N ILE A 240 -7.83 -8.24 -4.02
CA ILE A 240 -7.86 -8.50 -5.48
C ILE A 240 -8.70 -7.42 -6.21
N LEU A 241 -8.60 -6.19 -5.73
CA LEU A 241 -9.32 -5.02 -6.21
C LEU A 241 -8.36 -3.82 -6.31
N GLY A 242 -8.88 -2.59 -6.24
CA GLY A 242 -8.06 -1.39 -6.38
C GLY A 242 -6.98 -1.28 -5.30
N VAL A 243 -5.75 -0.98 -5.70
CA VAL A 243 -4.67 -0.66 -4.75
C VAL A 243 -5.06 0.55 -3.91
N HIS A 244 -5.58 1.60 -4.51
CA HIS A 244 -6.24 2.72 -3.83
C HIS A 244 -7.72 2.44 -3.64
N GLU A 245 -8.11 1.91 -2.49
CA GLU A 245 -9.49 1.56 -2.20
C GLU A 245 -9.91 2.05 -0.80
N GLY A 246 -10.81 3.05 -0.78
CA GLY A 246 -11.42 3.51 0.45
C GLY A 246 -12.37 2.46 1.08
N PRO A 247 -12.96 2.78 2.25
CA PRO A 247 -13.20 4.13 2.80
C PRO A 247 -12.19 4.61 3.85
N ASN A 248 -11.15 3.84 4.12
CA ASN A 248 -10.12 4.15 5.11
C ASN A 248 -8.88 4.77 4.46
N GLY A 249 -8.13 5.57 5.24
CA GLY A 249 -6.89 6.19 4.82
C GLY A 249 -6.36 7.12 5.89
N PHE A 250 -5.09 7.48 5.80
CA PHE A 250 -4.43 8.43 6.71
C PHE A 250 -4.21 9.76 6.00
N ARG A 251 -4.86 10.83 6.50
CA ARG A 251 -4.73 12.21 6.01
C ARG A 251 -4.99 13.22 7.11
N TYR A 252 -4.23 14.30 7.15
CA TYR A 252 -4.46 15.37 8.13
C TYR A 252 -5.64 16.28 7.77
N LYS A 253 -6.13 16.21 6.53
CA LYS A 253 -7.31 16.95 6.06
C LYS A 253 -8.34 16.02 5.47
N HIS A 254 -9.60 16.27 5.76
CA HIS A 254 -10.68 15.62 5.04
C HIS A 254 -10.70 16.10 3.58
N VAL A 255 -10.73 15.15 2.64
CA VAL A 255 -10.83 15.40 1.20
C VAL A 255 -12.10 14.72 0.71
N PRO A 256 -13.22 15.46 0.54
CA PRO A 256 -14.54 14.88 0.24
C PRO A 256 -14.56 13.96 -0.98
N GLU A 257 -13.75 14.29 -2.00
CA GLU A 257 -13.67 13.53 -3.26
C GLU A 257 -13.00 12.16 -3.11
N ARG A 258 -12.20 11.99 -2.04
CA ARG A 258 -11.48 10.73 -1.80
C ARG A 258 -12.27 9.73 -0.97
N ASP A 259 -13.23 10.21 -0.17
CA ASP A 259 -14.09 9.38 0.68
C ASP A 259 -13.29 8.39 1.57
N ASP A 260 -12.16 8.86 2.11
CA ASP A 260 -11.21 8.08 2.91
C ASP A 260 -11.22 8.45 4.41
N GLY A 261 -12.30 9.08 4.87
CA GLY A 261 -12.48 9.57 6.23
C GLY A 261 -13.28 8.67 7.16
N SER A 262 -13.52 7.41 6.80
CA SER A 262 -14.26 6.46 7.65
C SER A 262 -13.45 6.08 8.89
N LYS A 263 -14.16 5.67 9.95
CA LYS A 263 -13.54 5.06 11.12
C LYS A 263 -12.74 3.82 10.70
N LEU A 264 -11.67 3.56 11.41
CA LEU A 264 -10.86 2.36 11.24
C LEU A 264 -11.50 1.19 12.00
N GLU A 265 -11.69 0.07 11.32
CA GLU A 265 -12.28 -1.14 11.89
C GLU A 265 -11.32 -2.33 11.76
N PRO A 266 -11.32 -3.28 12.73
CA PRO A 266 -10.57 -4.52 12.61
C PRO A 266 -10.86 -5.24 11.30
N GLY A 267 -9.82 -5.66 10.58
CA GLY A 267 -9.91 -6.24 9.24
C GLY A 267 -9.65 -5.27 8.10
N MET A 268 -9.57 -3.96 8.36
CA MET A 268 -9.17 -2.99 7.34
C MET A 268 -7.66 -3.02 7.10
N ILE A 269 -7.26 -2.98 5.83
CA ILE A 269 -5.88 -2.78 5.39
C ILE A 269 -5.70 -1.32 4.99
N THR A 270 -4.63 -0.69 5.48
CA THR A 270 -4.29 0.71 5.16
C THR A 270 -2.78 0.82 4.97
N THR A 271 -2.32 1.48 3.91
CA THR A 271 -0.89 1.76 3.72
C THR A 271 -0.41 2.79 4.73
N ILE A 272 0.88 2.76 5.03
CA ILE A 272 1.62 3.82 5.73
C ILE A 272 2.82 4.20 4.88
N GLU A 273 2.80 5.38 4.26
CA GLU A 273 3.71 5.80 3.20
C GLU A 273 4.19 7.27 3.35
N PRO A 274 4.62 7.71 4.53
CA PRO A 274 5.18 9.06 4.67
C PRO A 274 6.42 9.19 3.80
N GLY A 275 6.74 10.44 3.40
CA GLY A 275 7.90 10.68 2.56
C GLY A 275 8.50 12.06 2.72
N VAL A 276 9.64 12.28 2.09
CA VAL A 276 10.28 13.58 1.91
C VAL A 276 10.59 13.75 0.44
N TYR A 277 10.11 14.83 -0.16
CA TYR A 277 10.26 15.09 -1.59
C TYR A 277 10.90 16.46 -1.80
N LYS A 278 12.19 16.46 -2.17
CA LYS A 278 12.98 17.67 -2.41
C LYS A 278 13.26 17.81 -3.90
N ALA A 279 12.53 18.71 -4.54
CA ALA A 279 12.68 18.98 -5.97
C ALA A 279 14.17 19.21 -6.33
N SER A 280 14.59 18.63 -7.46
CA SER A 280 15.98 18.66 -7.98
C SER A 280 17.03 18.05 -7.03
N LYS A 281 16.62 17.25 -6.04
CA LYS A 281 17.55 16.55 -5.14
C LYS A 281 17.24 15.06 -5.03
N TYR A 282 16.14 14.72 -4.33
CA TYR A 282 15.72 13.34 -4.07
C TYR A 282 14.29 13.24 -3.55
N GLY A 283 13.73 12.06 -3.63
CA GLY A 283 12.54 11.64 -2.92
C GLY A 283 12.83 10.43 -2.04
N ILE A 284 12.17 10.36 -0.90
CA ILE A 284 12.20 9.25 0.04
C ILE A 284 10.77 8.88 0.35
N ARG A 285 10.41 7.61 0.24
CA ARG A 285 9.18 7.01 0.76
C ARG A 285 9.53 5.65 1.35
N ILE A 286 8.99 5.35 2.51
CA ILE A 286 9.07 4.03 3.13
C ILE A 286 7.63 3.64 3.43
N GLU A 287 7.20 2.52 2.89
CA GLU A 287 5.82 2.09 2.92
C GLU A 287 5.66 0.65 3.34
N ASN A 288 4.63 0.43 4.16
CA ASN A 288 4.11 -0.88 4.52
C ASN A 288 2.57 -0.85 4.48
N GLU A 289 1.94 -2.00 4.34
CA GLU A 289 0.53 -2.19 4.62
C GLU A 289 0.31 -2.60 6.07
N LEU A 290 -0.71 -2.02 6.69
CA LEU A 290 -1.10 -2.21 8.07
C LEU A 290 -2.50 -2.82 8.14
N LEU A 291 -2.64 -3.92 8.87
CA LEU A 291 -3.92 -4.50 9.26
C LEU A 291 -4.37 -3.91 10.59
N THR A 292 -5.57 -3.34 10.65
CA THR A 292 -6.21 -2.95 11.91
C THR A 292 -6.66 -4.20 12.65
N VAL A 293 -6.25 -4.33 13.93
CA VAL A 293 -6.59 -5.48 14.78
C VAL A 293 -7.03 -5.02 16.17
N PRO A 294 -7.81 -5.83 16.92
CA PRO A 294 -8.10 -5.56 18.32
C PRO A 294 -6.81 -5.48 19.17
N ALA A 295 -6.76 -4.55 20.12
CA ALA A 295 -5.67 -4.43 21.09
C ALA A 295 -6.12 -4.93 22.46
N PHE A 296 -7.05 -4.23 23.09
CA PHE A 296 -7.62 -4.56 24.40
C PHE A 296 -8.95 -3.81 24.58
N GLU A 297 -9.66 -4.17 25.65
CA GLU A 297 -10.90 -3.50 26.11
C GLU A 297 -10.73 -3.12 27.59
N THR A 298 -11.26 -1.95 27.96
CA THR A 298 -11.30 -1.43 29.33
C THR A 298 -12.68 -0.85 29.65
N GLU A 299 -12.88 -0.31 30.83
CA GLU A 299 -14.10 0.42 31.19
C GLU A 299 -14.33 1.67 30.34
N ASP A 300 -13.26 2.23 29.73
CA ASP A 300 -13.31 3.40 28.86
C ASP A 300 -13.70 3.04 27.41
N GLY A 301 -13.61 1.76 27.01
CA GLY A 301 -13.99 1.29 25.69
C GLY A 301 -13.05 0.28 25.04
N VAL A 302 -13.28 0.05 23.74
CA VAL A 302 -12.52 -0.89 22.92
C VAL A 302 -11.37 -0.15 22.22
N PHE A 303 -10.19 -0.75 22.23
CA PHE A 303 -8.98 -0.20 21.61
C PHE A 303 -8.46 -1.11 20.50
N TYR A 304 -7.95 -0.49 19.45
CA TYR A 304 -7.34 -1.13 18.30
C TYR A 304 -5.88 -0.74 18.16
N LYS A 305 -5.14 -1.52 17.37
CA LYS A 305 -3.75 -1.29 16.98
C LYS A 305 -3.51 -1.76 15.56
N PHE A 306 -2.30 -1.56 15.06
CA PHE A 306 -1.89 -2.05 13.75
C PHE A 306 -0.97 -3.26 13.86
N GLU A 307 -1.14 -4.19 12.92
CA GLU A 307 -0.20 -5.27 12.60
C GLU A 307 0.34 -5.02 11.20
N THR A 308 1.67 -4.96 11.05
CA THR A 308 2.30 -4.84 9.73
C THR A 308 2.19 -6.16 8.98
N VAL A 309 1.67 -6.13 7.75
CA VAL A 309 1.55 -7.31 6.88
C VAL A 309 2.56 -7.32 5.73
N THR A 310 3.31 -6.23 5.54
CA THR A 310 4.41 -6.16 4.57
C THR A 310 5.67 -6.80 5.14
N TYR A 311 6.19 -7.82 4.48
CA TYR A 311 7.40 -8.53 4.89
C TYR A 311 8.56 -8.25 3.93
N CYS A 312 9.25 -7.14 4.13
CA CYS A 312 10.39 -6.71 3.30
C CYS A 312 11.38 -5.92 4.15
N PRO A 313 12.69 -6.19 4.07
CA PRO A 313 13.68 -5.42 4.82
C PRO A 313 13.58 -3.92 4.57
N ILE A 314 13.96 -3.14 5.57
CA ILE A 314 14.15 -1.68 5.47
C ILE A 314 15.65 -1.42 5.59
N GLU A 315 16.20 -0.53 4.76
CA GLU A 315 17.60 -0.14 4.81
C GLU A 315 17.94 0.53 6.15
N THR A 316 18.89 -0.03 6.88
CA THR A 316 19.28 0.49 8.20
C THR A 316 20.71 1.01 8.27
N LYS A 317 21.53 0.69 7.25
CA LYS A 317 22.99 0.96 7.22
C LYS A 317 23.34 2.43 7.50
N TYR A 318 22.52 3.35 7.03
CA TYR A 318 22.80 4.78 7.09
C TYR A 318 21.85 5.56 8.00
N LEU A 319 21.14 4.89 8.90
CA LEU A 319 20.28 5.57 9.89
C LEU A 319 21.12 6.46 10.81
N ASP A 320 20.57 7.62 11.17
CA ASP A 320 21.07 8.45 12.26
C ASP A 320 20.47 7.95 13.57
N LEU A 321 21.21 7.11 14.25
CA LEU A 321 20.76 6.52 15.53
C LEU A 321 20.54 7.57 16.62
N GLY A 322 21.15 8.75 16.51
CA GLY A 322 20.93 9.85 17.45
C GLY A 322 19.54 10.49 17.35
N LEU A 323 18.80 10.22 16.25
CA LEU A 323 17.42 10.65 16.07
C LEU A 323 16.37 9.62 16.53
N LEU A 324 16.79 8.40 16.84
CA LEU A 324 15.90 7.30 17.22
C LEU A 324 15.92 7.10 18.75
N SER A 325 14.77 6.78 19.31
CA SER A 325 14.65 6.30 20.68
C SER A 325 14.97 4.79 20.77
N ASP A 326 15.22 4.29 21.98
CA ASP A 326 15.41 2.87 22.23
C ASP A 326 14.20 2.03 21.81
N ASP A 327 12.98 2.54 21.98
CA ASP A 327 11.76 1.86 21.55
C ASP A 327 11.68 1.77 20.01
N GLU A 328 12.09 2.82 19.30
CA GLU A 328 12.12 2.82 17.83
C GLU A 328 13.20 1.87 17.29
N ILE A 329 14.36 1.82 17.92
CA ILE A 329 15.42 0.84 17.59
C ILE A 329 14.92 -0.58 17.86
N SER A 330 14.25 -0.80 18.99
CA SER A 330 13.65 -2.09 19.32
C SER A 330 12.59 -2.50 18.31
N TRP A 331 11.75 -1.56 17.84
CA TRP A 331 10.78 -1.81 16.80
C TRP A 331 11.45 -2.25 15.50
N ILE A 332 12.51 -1.55 15.05
CA ILE A 332 13.27 -1.89 13.83
C ILE A 332 13.81 -3.32 13.92
N ASN A 333 14.42 -3.68 15.05
CA ASN A 333 14.97 -5.02 15.26
C ASN A 333 13.88 -6.09 15.24
N ASN A 334 12.76 -5.86 15.91
CA ASN A 334 11.61 -6.78 15.93
C ASN A 334 10.98 -6.92 14.54
N TYR A 335 10.88 -5.83 13.77
CA TYR A 335 10.38 -5.85 12.40
C TYR A 335 11.28 -6.73 11.51
N HIS A 336 12.61 -6.54 11.55
CA HIS A 336 13.54 -7.37 10.78
C HIS A 336 13.54 -8.83 11.22
N GLN A 337 13.42 -9.10 12.52
CA GLN A 337 13.25 -10.46 13.03
C GLN A 337 11.98 -11.12 12.46
N MET A 338 10.86 -10.41 12.46
CA MET A 338 9.60 -10.88 11.85
C MET A 338 9.79 -11.16 10.34
N VAL A 339 10.41 -10.24 9.60
CA VAL A 339 10.71 -10.43 8.18
C VAL A 339 11.56 -11.68 7.96
N TYR A 340 12.60 -11.89 8.75
CA TYR A 340 13.44 -13.07 8.71
C TYR A 340 12.62 -14.36 8.94
N GLU A 341 11.80 -14.40 9.97
CA GLU A 341 10.98 -15.57 10.31
C GLU A 341 9.97 -15.93 9.22
N LYS A 342 9.42 -14.91 8.54
CA LYS A 342 8.48 -15.09 7.45
C LYS A 342 9.14 -15.54 6.15
N LEU A 343 10.22 -14.89 5.75
CA LEU A 343 10.82 -15.11 4.43
C LEU A 343 11.84 -16.24 4.41
N SER A 344 12.59 -16.49 5.48
CA SER A 344 13.65 -17.52 5.50
C SER A 344 13.14 -18.90 5.11
N LYS A 345 11.92 -19.24 5.51
CA LYS A 345 11.27 -20.52 5.19
C LYS A 345 10.97 -20.68 3.69
N ARG A 346 10.74 -19.56 2.99
CA ARG A 346 10.41 -19.57 1.56
C ARG A 346 11.62 -19.55 0.64
N ILE A 347 12.79 -19.22 1.17
CA ILE A 347 14.06 -19.11 0.42
C ILE A 347 15.11 -20.12 0.90
N GLN A 348 14.68 -21.20 1.55
CA GLN A 348 15.59 -22.26 2.00
C GLN A 348 16.48 -22.78 0.87
N GLY A 349 17.78 -22.94 1.15
CA GLY A 349 18.77 -23.37 0.15
C GLY A 349 19.34 -22.22 -0.72
N ASN A 350 18.85 -20.99 -0.57
CA ASN A 350 19.45 -19.83 -1.21
C ASN A 350 20.24 -19.00 -0.16
N GLU A 351 21.49 -19.41 0.07
CA GLU A 351 22.37 -18.79 1.09
C GLU A 351 22.57 -17.29 0.86
N ARG A 352 22.54 -16.85 -0.39
CA ARG A 352 22.73 -15.47 -0.76
C ARG A 352 21.54 -14.59 -0.33
N LEU A 353 20.32 -15.03 -0.61
CA LEU A 353 19.13 -14.32 -0.14
C LEU A 353 18.97 -14.39 1.38
N LEU A 354 19.36 -15.53 2.00
CA LEU A 354 19.38 -15.65 3.46
C LEU A 354 20.37 -14.66 4.11
N ALA A 355 21.49 -14.36 3.46
CA ALA A 355 22.46 -13.39 3.95
C ALA A 355 21.92 -11.95 3.94
N LEU A 356 21.02 -11.62 3.00
CA LEU A 356 20.38 -10.30 2.95
C LEU A 356 19.32 -10.08 4.04
N LEU A 357 18.85 -11.16 4.69
CA LEU A 357 17.90 -11.09 5.80
C LEU A 357 18.60 -11.01 7.16
N LYS A 358 19.90 -11.21 7.24
CA LYS A 358 20.71 -11.17 8.48
C LYS A 358 21.39 -9.82 8.64
#